data_fa8f6d8cbd2dd202b9eb4907349e99e6
#
_entry.id   fa8f6d8cbd2dd202b9eb4907349e99e6
#
_cell.length_a   1.000
_cell.length_b   1.000
_cell.length_c   1.000
_cell.angle_alpha   90.00
_cell.angle_beta   90.00
_cell.angle_gamma   90.00
#
_symmetry.space_group_name_H-M   'P 1'
#
loop_
_entity.id
_entity.type
_entity.pdbx_description
1 polymer ?
#
loop_
_entity_poly.entity_id
_entity_poly.type
_entity_poly.pdbx_seq_one_letter_code
_entity_poly.pdbx_strand_id
1 'polypeptide(L)'
;MLTPKEKNNIIKKFQTHKDDTGSPEVQVAILTKEIEQVSEHLKVHRKDNHSRRGLLKMVGNRRRLLRFLKNEDEKRWEKLTDKLKLKTTAD
;
A
#
# COMPACT_ATOMS: atom_id res chain seq x y z
N MET A 1 -3.25 8.57 -9.95
CA MET A 1 -1.88 8.51 -9.40
C MET A 1 -1.70 9.52 -8.29
N LEU A 2 -0.87 9.20 -7.32
CA LEU A 2 -0.60 10.12 -6.22
C LEU A 2 0.26 11.30 -6.69
N THR A 3 -0.08 12.50 -6.23
CA THR A 3 0.77 13.67 -6.44
C THR A 3 2.01 13.56 -5.55
N PRO A 4 3.11 14.28 -5.87
CA PRO A 4 4.29 14.30 -5.00
C PRO A 4 3.97 14.73 -3.56
N LYS A 5 3.05 15.68 -3.39
CA LYS A 5 2.63 16.14 -2.07
C LYS A 5 1.93 15.03 -1.30
N GLU A 6 1.03 14.29 -1.94
CA GLU A 6 0.33 13.17 -1.33
C GLU A 6 1.31 12.07 -0.92
N LYS A 7 2.26 11.73 -1.79
CA LYS A 7 3.30 10.75 -1.47
C LYS A 7 4.13 11.18 -0.26
N ASN A 8 4.56 12.43 -0.22
CA ASN A 8 5.35 12.94 0.89
C ASN A 8 4.60 12.87 2.21
N ASN A 9 3.30 13.17 2.20
CA ASN A 9 2.48 13.07 3.40
C ASN A 9 2.39 11.62 3.90
N ILE A 10 2.23 10.68 2.98
CA ILE A 10 2.19 9.25 3.32
C ILE A 10 3.54 8.79 3.88
N ILE A 11 4.64 9.18 3.24
CA ILE A 11 5.98 8.84 3.69
C ILE A 11 6.21 9.32 5.11
N LYS A 12 5.89 10.59 5.41
CA LYS A 12 6.06 11.15 6.75
C LYS A 12 5.25 10.39 7.80
N LYS A 13 4.06 9.94 7.44
CA LYS A 13 3.16 9.26 8.36
C LYS A 13 3.61 7.83 8.67
N PHE A 14 4.24 7.15 7.71
CA PHE A 14 4.58 5.73 7.84
C PHE A 14 6.07 5.43 7.89
N GLN A 15 6.94 6.42 7.70
CA GLN A 15 8.39 6.18 7.73
C GLN A 15 8.84 5.62 9.09
N THR A 16 9.84 4.75 9.05
CA THR A 16 10.41 4.13 10.24
C THR A 16 11.50 5.00 10.85
N HIS A 17 12.06 5.91 10.07
CA HIS A 17 13.04 6.91 10.51
C HIS A 17 12.97 8.11 9.56
N LYS A 18 13.65 9.19 9.93
CA LYS A 18 13.54 10.48 9.25
C LYS A 18 13.79 10.44 7.73
N ASP A 19 14.76 9.64 7.30
CA ASP A 19 15.13 9.58 5.88
C ASP A 19 14.57 8.35 5.17
N ASP A 20 13.62 7.64 5.79
CA ASP A 20 13.02 6.46 5.21
C ASP A 20 12.04 6.84 4.10
N THR A 21 12.34 6.41 2.88
CA THR A 21 11.46 6.59 1.73
C THR A 21 11.10 5.27 1.06
N GLY A 22 11.65 4.16 1.53
CA GLY A 22 11.52 2.89 0.84
C GLY A 22 11.35 1.65 1.71
N SER A 23 11.07 1.81 3.01
CA SER A 23 10.79 0.65 3.85
C SER A 23 9.53 -0.08 3.39
N PRO A 24 9.35 -1.37 3.75
CA PRO A 24 8.10 -2.05 3.46
C PRO A 24 6.87 -1.28 3.94
N GLU A 25 6.94 -0.65 5.12
CA GLU A 25 5.84 0.15 5.67
C GLU A 25 5.45 1.29 4.73
N VAL A 26 6.43 2.04 4.26
CA VAL A 26 6.19 3.16 3.34
C VAL A 26 5.63 2.65 2.01
N GLN A 27 6.23 1.60 1.46
CA GLN A 27 5.77 1.04 0.19
C GLN A 27 4.34 0.52 0.26
N VAL A 28 4.00 -0.20 1.33
CA VAL A 28 2.64 -0.72 1.55
C VAL A 28 1.64 0.42 1.70
N ALA A 29 2.00 1.48 2.43
CA ALA A 29 1.12 2.63 2.61
C ALA A 29 0.84 3.35 1.28
N ILE A 30 1.87 3.54 0.46
CA ILE A 30 1.71 4.15 -0.86
C ILE A 30 0.84 3.27 -1.75
N LEU A 31 1.11 1.96 -1.81
CA LEU A 31 0.32 1.02 -2.59
C LEU A 31 -1.14 1.02 -2.16
N THR A 32 -1.40 1.05 -0.85
CA THR A 32 -2.77 1.08 -0.33
C THR A 32 -3.54 2.28 -0.85
N LYS A 33 -2.91 3.45 -0.86
CA LYS A 33 -3.54 4.67 -1.36
C LYS A 33 -3.78 4.60 -2.87
N GLU A 34 -2.80 4.10 -3.61
CA GLU A 34 -2.94 3.92 -5.06
C GLU A 34 -4.03 2.92 -5.40
N ILE A 35 -4.13 1.82 -4.66
CA ILE A 35 -5.18 0.82 -4.82
C ILE A 35 -6.56 1.46 -4.62
N GLU A 36 -6.71 2.28 -3.57
CA GLU A 36 -7.96 2.99 -3.34
C GLU A 36 -8.35 3.88 -4.51
N GLN A 37 -7.39 4.64 -5.05
CA GLN A 37 -7.64 5.54 -6.17
C GLN A 37 -8.05 4.79 -7.43
N VAL A 38 -7.34 3.72 -7.76
CA VAL A 38 -7.67 2.92 -8.95
C VAL A 38 -9.01 2.20 -8.77
N SER A 39 -9.30 1.71 -7.56
CA SER A 39 -10.58 1.08 -7.28
C SER A 39 -11.74 2.05 -7.50
N GLU A 40 -11.60 3.30 -7.05
CA GLU A 40 -12.61 4.34 -7.29
C GLU A 40 -12.74 4.66 -8.78
N HIS A 41 -11.61 4.74 -9.49
CA HIS A 41 -11.62 4.94 -10.94
C HIS A 41 -12.41 3.84 -11.65
N LEU A 42 -12.21 2.59 -11.26
CA LEU A 42 -12.88 1.45 -11.90
C LEU A 42 -14.38 1.37 -11.61
N LYS A 43 -14.86 2.00 -10.54
CA LYS A 43 -16.31 2.10 -10.30
C LYS A 43 -17.00 2.91 -11.37
N VAL A 44 -16.31 3.91 -11.93
CA VAL A 44 -16.83 4.77 -12.98
C VAL A 44 -16.48 4.23 -14.38
N HIS A 45 -15.24 3.74 -14.53
CA HIS A 45 -14.72 3.26 -15.82
C HIS A 45 -14.57 1.73 -15.79
N ARG A 46 -15.69 1.04 -15.76
CA ARG A 46 -15.74 -0.42 -15.56
C ARG A 46 -15.01 -1.24 -16.63
N LYS A 47 -14.88 -0.71 -17.84
CA LYS A 47 -14.26 -1.42 -18.96
C LYS A 47 -12.78 -1.07 -19.15
N ASP A 48 -12.21 -0.32 -18.22
CA ASP A 48 -10.78 0.02 -18.27
C ASP A 48 -9.94 -1.17 -17.81
N ASN A 49 -9.66 -2.06 -18.75
CA ASN A 49 -8.92 -3.30 -18.46
C ASN A 49 -7.45 -3.04 -18.15
N HIS A 50 -6.88 -1.96 -18.66
CA HIS A 50 -5.51 -1.58 -18.37
C HIS A 50 -5.36 -1.23 -16.89
N SER A 51 -6.25 -0.39 -16.37
CA SER A 51 -6.26 -0.03 -14.95
C SER A 51 -6.55 -1.25 -14.07
N ARG A 52 -7.42 -2.15 -14.52
CA ARG A 52 -7.74 -3.37 -13.77
C ARG A 52 -6.52 -4.25 -13.60
N ARG A 53 -5.72 -4.43 -14.66
CA ARG A 53 -4.47 -5.19 -14.59
C ARG A 53 -3.46 -4.52 -13.66
N GLY A 54 -3.36 -3.18 -13.72
CA GLY A 54 -2.52 -2.41 -12.82
C GLY A 54 -2.93 -2.60 -11.36
N LEU A 55 -4.23 -2.60 -11.08
CA LEU A 55 -4.75 -2.84 -9.75
C LEU A 55 -4.33 -4.21 -9.22
N LEU A 56 -4.48 -5.25 -10.04
CA LEU A 56 -4.09 -6.61 -9.65
C LEU A 56 -2.60 -6.70 -9.33
N LYS A 57 -1.74 -6.03 -10.10
CA LYS A 57 -0.31 -5.96 -9.81
C LYS A 57 -0.03 -5.28 -8.48
N MET A 58 -0.69 -4.16 -8.21
CA MET A 58 -0.51 -3.43 -6.95
C MET A 58 -0.94 -4.25 -5.75
N VAL A 59 -2.07 -4.95 -5.85
CA VAL A 59 -2.56 -5.83 -4.79
C VAL A 59 -1.57 -6.97 -4.54
N GLY A 60 -1.05 -7.57 -5.59
CA GLY A 60 -0.05 -8.64 -5.48
C GLY A 60 1.25 -8.15 -4.85
N ASN A 61 1.73 -6.98 -5.25
CA ASN A 61 2.94 -6.38 -4.68
C ASN A 61 2.76 -6.07 -3.19
N ARG A 62 1.61 -5.50 -2.83
CA ARG A 62 1.31 -5.20 -1.41
C ARG A 62 1.30 -6.48 -0.58
N ARG A 63 0.68 -7.54 -1.09
CA ARG A 63 0.63 -8.83 -0.38
C ARG A 63 2.02 -9.40 -0.14
N ARG A 64 2.91 -9.34 -1.15
CA ARG A 64 4.28 -9.80 -1.00
C ARG A 64 5.05 -9.00 0.05
N LEU A 65 4.92 -7.68 0.03
CA LEU A 65 5.58 -6.81 1.01
C LEU A 65 5.07 -7.07 2.42
N LEU A 66 3.77 -7.25 2.60
CA LEU A 66 3.19 -7.55 3.91
C LEU A 66 3.66 -8.91 4.43
N ARG A 67 3.72 -9.90 3.55
CA ARG A 67 4.21 -11.23 3.94
C ARG A 67 5.69 -11.17 4.34
N PHE A 68 6.49 -10.45 3.57
CA PHE A 68 7.90 -10.25 3.88
C PHE A 68 8.06 -9.58 5.26
N LEU A 69 7.32 -8.51 5.49
CA LEU A 69 7.39 -7.78 6.75
C LEU A 69 6.95 -8.66 7.94
N LYS A 70 5.90 -9.43 7.77
CA LYS A 70 5.41 -10.33 8.81
C LYS A 70 6.46 -11.36 9.20
N ASN A 71 7.19 -11.90 8.21
CA ASN A 71 8.26 -12.86 8.46
C ASN A 71 9.49 -12.23 9.12
N GLU A 72 9.79 -10.99 8.76
CA GLU A 72 10.95 -10.28 9.31
C GLU A 72 10.69 -9.72 10.72
N ASP A 73 9.50 -9.16 10.92
CA ASP A 73 9.16 -8.52 12.18
C ASP A 73 7.64 -8.45 12.33
N GLU A 74 7.07 -9.43 13.04
CA GLU A 74 5.63 -9.54 13.20
C GLU A 74 5.02 -8.34 13.90
N LYS A 75 5.72 -7.73 14.86
CA LYS A 75 5.21 -6.56 15.57
C LYS A 75 5.08 -5.35 14.65
N ARG A 76 6.05 -5.14 13.77
CA ARG A 76 5.98 -4.08 12.76
C ARG A 76 4.82 -4.33 11.80
N TRP A 77 4.63 -5.59 11.41
CA TRP A 77 3.53 -5.97 10.53
C TRP A 77 2.17 -5.71 11.18
N GLU A 78 1.99 -6.09 12.45
CA GLU A 78 0.75 -5.84 13.19
C GLU A 78 0.46 -4.36 13.31
N LYS A 79 1.48 -3.57 13.67
CA LYS A 79 1.35 -2.13 13.79
C LYS A 79 0.92 -1.48 12.48
N LEU A 80 1.53 -1.92 11.37
CA LEU A 80 1.21 -1.39 10.05
C LEU A 80 -0.21 -1.75 9.63
N THR A 81 -0.60 -3.01 9.76
CA THR A 81 -1.94 -3.45 9.36
C THR A 81 -3.03 -2.79 10.19
N ASP A 82 -2.79 -2.59 11.49
CA ASP A 82 -3.72 -1.86 12.35
C ASP A 82 -3.86 -0.41 11.91
N LYS A 83 -2.73 0.23 11.60
CA LYS A 83 -2.71 1.64 11.19
C LYS A 83 -3.43 1.86 9.86
N LEU A 84 -3.31 0.89 8.95
CA LEU A 84 -3.96 0.92 7.64
C LEU A 84 -5.34 0.26 7.65
N LYS A 85 -5.74 -0.35 8.75
CA LYS A 85 -7.00 -1.08 8.90
C LYS A 85 -7.15 -2.19 7.86
N LEU A 86 -6.07 -2.89 7.58
CA LEU A 86 -6.07 -4.00 6.65
C LEU A 86 -6.48 -5.29 7.37
N LYS A 87 -7.08 -6.23 6.63
CA LYS A 87 -7.42 -7.53 7.16
C LYS A 87 -6.14 -8.35 7.35
N THR A 88 -5.88 -8.78 8.59
CA THR A 88 -4.66 -9.50 8.91
C THR A 88 -4.63 -10.92 8.37
N THR A 89 -5.80 -11.52 8.16
CA THR A 89 -5.91 -12.91 7.67
C THR A 89 -5.69 -13.03 6.16
N ALA A 90 -5.72 -11.94 5.44
CA ALA A 90 -5.60 -11.96 3.98
C ALA A 90 -4.15 -12.14 3.50
N ASP A 91 -3.20 -11.97 4.39
CA ASP A 91 -1.78 -11.98 4.07
C ASP A 91 -1.00 -12.87 5.02
#